data_78a27f14d5b979cf0c42a6eb4be07ed2
#
_entry.id   78a27f14d5b979cf0c42a6eb4be07ed2
#
_cell.length_a   1.000
_cell.length_b   1.000
_cell.length_c   1.000
_cell.angle_alpha   90.00
_cell.angle_beta   90.00
_cell.angle_gamma   90.00
#
_symmetry.space_group_name_H-M   'P 1'
#
loop_
_entity.id
_entity.type
_entity.pdbx_description
1 polymer ?
#
loop_
_entity_poly.entity_id
_entity_poly.type
_entity_poly.pdbx_seq_one_letter_code
_entity_poly.pdbx_strand_id
1 'polypeptide(L)'
;LPHLIKSIKAQGYHTAFYYGGEIDFANFRAYFNQGGADKIISKLDFDFSSSNTKWGIHDDIVFDTLFNDLNKETTPFFYTLFTLSSHEPFDIPIEPIFGSENNENSFKSAMHYTDACLGKFIEQAKKTTWWDSTLVVITADHGTTQINNTSNGQKETFHIPLIWLGGALAITDTIISSVSCQLDLAPTLL
;
A
#
# COMPACT_ATOMS: atom_id res chain seq x y z
N LEU A 1 -16.90 8.56 -15.98
CA LEU A 1 -16.37 7.19 -15.86
C LEU A 1 -16.54 6.71 -14.43
N PRO A 2 -16.78 5.40 -14.22
CA PRO A 2 -16.77 4.82 -12.89
C PRO A 2 -15.44 5.13 -12.18
N HIS A 3 -15.50 5.46 -10.90
CA HIS A 3 -14.31 5.82 -10.11
C HIS A 3 -14.52 5.28 -8.69
N LEU A 4 -13.64 4.37 -8.25
CA LEU A 4 -13.80 3.67 -6.97
C LEU A 4 -13.94 4.65 -5.79
N ILE A 5 -13.03 5.62 -5.68
CA ILE A 5 -13.05 6.62 -4.60
C ILE A 5 -14.40 7.35 -4.56
N LYS A 6 -14.87 7.82 -5.73
CA LYS A 6 -16.15 8.52 -5.83
C LYS A 6 -17.34 7.67 -5.43
N SER A 7 -17.33 6.38 -5.84
CA SER A 7 -18.41 5.45 -5.51
C SER A 7 -18.46 5.15 -4.01
N ILE A 8 -17.32 4.91 -3.40
CA ILE A 8 -17.20 4.65 -1.95
C ILE A 8 -17.56 5.90 -1.13
N LYS A 9 -17.08 7.07 -1.55
CA LYS A 9 -17.43 8.34 -0.91
C LYS A 9 -18.94 8.60 -0.95
N ALA A 10 -19.61 8.27 -2.04
CA ALA A 10 -21.07 8.38 -2.17
C ALA A 10 -21.84 7.48 -1.18
N GLN A 11 -21.19 6.46 -0.62
CA GLN A 11 -21.72 5.61 0.47
C GLN A 11 -21.44 6.17 1.87
N GLY A 12 -20.87 7.38 1.98
CA GLY A 12 -20.61 8.05 3.25
C GLY A 12 -19.25 7.73 3.88
N TYR A 13 -18.34 7.10 3.14
CA TYR A 13 -16.99 6.84 3.63
C TYR A 13 -16.11 8.08 3.51
N HIS A 14 -15.32 8.36 4.55
CA HIS A 14 -14.21 9.29 4.48
C HIS A 14 -13.05 8.64 3.71
N THR A 15 -12.51 9.34 2.73
CA THR A 15 -11.55 8.76 1.77
C THR A 15 -10.19 9.44 1.85
N ALA A 16 -9.11 8.65 1.92
CA ALA A 16 -7.76 9.19 1.98
C ALA A 16 -6.76 8.38 1.16
N PHE A 17 -5.70 9.04 0.69
CA PHE A 17 -4.57 8.45 0.01
C PHE A 17 -3.27 8.84 0.70
N TYR A 18 -2.40 7.87 0.93
CA TYR A 18 -1.10 8.03 1.57
C TYR A 18 0.01 7.52 0.65
N TYR A 19 0.99 8.37 0.39
CA TYR A 19 2.14 8.04 -0.44
C TYR A 19 3.36 8.83 0.01
N GLY A 20 4.45 8.15 0.36
CA GLY A 20 5.70 8.81 0.79
C GLY A 20 6.43 9.55 -0.33
N GLY A 21 6.03 9.41 -1.59
CA GLY A 21 6.70 9.95 -2.76
C GLY A 21 6.07 11.22 -3.34
N GLU A 22 6.46 11.50 -4.59
CA GLU A 22 5.96 12.64 -5.37
C GLU A 22 4.53 12.39 -5.84
N ILE A 23 3.59 13.18 -5.37
CA ILE A 23 2.15 12.99 -5.64
C ILE A 23 1.77 13.17 -7.12
N ASP A 24 2.57 13.85 -7.90
CA ASP A 24 2.33 14.02 -9.34
C ASP A 24 2.86 12.84 -10.16
N PHE A 25 3.59 11.91 -9.52
CA PHE A 25 3.97 10.63 -10.14
C PHE A 25 2.70 9.87 -10.59
N ALA A 26 2.75 9.29 -11.80
CA ALA A 26 1.65 8.54 -12.40
C ALA A 26 0.28 9.24 -12.37
N ASN A 27 0.22 10.56 -12.25
CA ASN A 27 -0.99 11.37 -12.13
C ASN A 27 -1.84 11.06 -10.88
N PHE A 28 -1.26 10.59 -9.79
CA PHE A 28 -2.00 10.27 -8.55
C PHE A 28 -2.80 11.48 -8.05
N ARG A 29 -2.20 12.67 -8.01
CA ARG A 29 -2.91 13.90 -7.61
C ARG A 29 -4.20 14.12 -8.43
N ALA A 30 -4.10 14.00 -9.74
CA ALA A 30 -5.24 14.19 -10.63
C ALA A 30 -6.31 13.10 -10.40
N TYR A 31 -5.89 11.84 -10.27
CA TYR A 31 -6.79 10.72 -10.05
C TYR A 31 -7.56 10.85 -8.73
N PHE A 32 -6.88 11.07 -7.62
CA PHE A 32 -7.53 11.15 -6.31
C PHE A 32 -8.36 12.42 -6.14
N ASN A 33 -7.92 13.56 -6.67
CA ASN A 33 -8.73 14.78 -6.70
C ASN A 33 -9.99 14.61 -7.56
N GLN A 34 -9.90 13.97 -8.72
CA GLN A 34 -11.06 13.70 -9.58
C GLN A 34 -12.05 12.74 -8.90
N GLY A 35 -11.55 11.79 -8.11
CA GLY A 35 -12.35 10.92 -7.25
C GLY A 35 -12.99 11.66 -6.08
N GLY A 36 -12.53 12.86 -5.76
CA GLY A 36 -12.99 13.66 -4.64
C GLY A 36 -12.49 13.14 -3.29
N ALA A 37 -11.26 12.58 -3.26
CA ALA A 37 -10.64 12.17 -2.00
C ALA A 37 -10.65 13.30 -0.97
N ASP A 38 -10.99 12.99 0.28
CA ASP A 38 -11.07 13.98 1.35
C ASP A 38 -9.69 14.39 1.85
N LYS A 39 -8.71 13.47 1.78
CA LYS A 39 -7.35 13.70 2.23
C LYS A 39 -6.35 13.05 1.26
N ILE A 40 -5.28 13.76 0.97
CA ILE A 40 -4.12 13.25 0.22
C ILE A 40 -2.88 13.61 1.03
N ILE A 41 -2.10 12.62 1.42
CA ILE A 41 -0.81 12.76 2.10
C ILE A 41 0.29 12.31 1.15
N SER A 42 1.27 13.17 0.96
CA SER A 42 2.43 12.95 0.10
C SER A 42 3.72 13.36 0.81
N LYS A 43 4.87 13.20 0.18
CA LYS A 43 6.15 13.66 0.77
C LYS A 43 6.14 15.14 1.20
N LEU A 44 5.26 15.98 0.63
CA LEU A 44 5.16 17.40 0.94
C LEU A 44 4.50 17.69 2.30
N ASP A 45 3.84 16.69 2.88
CA ASP A 45 3.12 16.80 4.15
C ASP A 45 3.99 16.36 5.34
N PHE A 46 5.22 15.91 5.08
CA PHE A 46 6.19 15.50 6.09
C PHE A 46 7.30 16.54 6.24
N ASP A 47 7.94 16.57 7.41
CA ASP A 47 9.10 17.44 7.61
C ASP A 47 10.23 17.07 6.64
N PHE A 48 10.87 18.08 6.08
CA PHE A 48 11.96 17.91 5.12
C PHE A 48 13.11 17.05 5.67
N SER A 49 13.34 17.09 6.98
CA SER A 49 14.32 16.24 7.67
C SER A 49 14.01 14.73 7.61
N SER A 50 12.75 14.36 7.35
CA SER A 50 12.32 12.98 7.19
C SER A 50 12.49 12.47 5.74
N SER A 51 12.74 13.37 4.78
CA SER A 51 12.96 13.02 3.37
C SER A 51 14.43 12.72 3.13
N ASN A 52 14.85 11.52 3.49
CA ASN A 52 16.25 11.07 3.38
C ASN A 52 16.47 9.97 2.33
N THR A 53 15.48 9.71 1.48
CA THR A 53 15.56 8.80 0.34
C THR A 53 15.59 9.56 -0.98
N LYS A 54 15.97 8.87 -2.05
CA LYS A 54 15.91 9.41 -3.41
C LYS A 54 14.50 9.88 -3.80
N TRP A 55 13.46 9.20 -3.34
CA TRP A 55 12.09 9.42 -3.80
C TRP A 55 11.19 10.13 -2.79
N GLY A 56 11.52 10.06 -1.50
CA GLY A 56 10.69 10.69 -0.46
C GLY A 56 10.84 10.09 0.93
N ILE A 57 9.72 9.69 1.50
CA ILE A 57 9.58 9.25 2.88
C ILE A 57 9.52 7.72 2.95
N HIS A 58 10.22 7.12 3.89
CA HIS A 58 10.20 5.68 4.13
C HIS A 58 8.83 5.18 4.61
N ASP A 59 8.54 3.92 4.29
CA ASP A 59 7.24 3.30 4.55
C ASP A 59 6.86 3.28 6.03
N ASP A 60 7.81 3.10 6.96
CA ASP A 60 7.54 3.11 8.41
C ASP A 60 6.87 4.40 8.87
N ILE A 61 7.36 5.55 8.40
CA ILE A 61 6.82 6.87 8.73
C ILE A 61 5.41 7.04 8.13
N VAL A 62 5.21 6.57 6.91
CA VAL A 62 3.91 6.67 6.22
C VAL A 62 2.88 5.75 6.88
N PHE A 63 3.26 4.52 7.27
CA PHE A 63 2.39 3.61 8.04
C PHE A 63 2.05 4.18 9.41
N ASP A 64 3.01 4.75 10.14
CA ASP A 64 2.75 5.37 11.45
C ASP A 64 1.80 6.58 11.31
N THR A 65 1.91 7.35 10.23
CA THR A 65 0.99 8.45 9.92
C THR A 65 -0.41 7.95 9.64
N LEU A 66 -0.55 6.93 8.78
CA LEU A 66 -1.83 6.28 8.49
C LEU A 66 -2.47 5.74 9.78
N PHE A 67 -1.71 5.04 10.62
CA PHE A 67 -2.21 4.48 11.89
C PHE A 67 -2.73 5.57 12.83
N ASN A 68 -1.98 6.68 12.97
CA ASN A 68 -2.37 7.80 13.80
C ASN A 68 -3.64 8.50 13.31
N ASP A 69 -3.84 8.56 12.00
CA ASP A 69 -5.05 9.15 11.43
C ASP A 69 -6.26 8.22 11.57
N LEU A 70 -6.08 6.92 11.34
CA LEU A 70 -7.13 5.93 11.57
C LEU A 70 -7.63 5.92 13.02
N ASN A 71 -6.76 6.13 13.99
CA ASN A 71 -7.14 6.21 15.42
C ASN A 71 -7.94 7.48 15.78
N LYS A 72 -7.97 8.47 14.91
CA LYS A 72 -8.77 9.70 15.08
C LYS A 72 -10.05 9.66 14.26
N GLU A 73 -10.18 8.65 13.38
CA GLU A 73 -11.34 8.55 12.48
C GLU A 73 -12.58 8.11 13.27
N THR A 74 -13.69 8.77 12.99
CA THR A 74 -14.97 8.54 13.66
C THR A 74 -16.08 8.13 12.69
N THR A 75 -15.78 8.14 11.40
CA THR A 75 -16.70 7.80 10.32
C THR A 75 -16.24 6.52 9.61
N PRO A 76 -17.09 5.85 8.83
CA PRO A 76 -16.62 4.82 7.93
C PRO A 76 -15.53 5.37 7.01
N PHE A 77 -14.45 4.61 6.81
CA PHE A 77 -13.28 5.08 6.07
C PHE A 77 -12.88 4.12 4.93
N PHE A 78 -12.32 4.71 3.90
CA PHE A 78 -11.62 4.01 2.82
C PHE A 78 -10.28 4.69 2.59
N TYR A 79 -9.23 4.13 3.15
CA TYR A 79 -7.89 4.68 3.10
C TYR A 79 -6.99 3.80 2.23
N THR A 80 -6.28 4.41 1.32
CA THR A 80 -5.33 3.73 0.44
C THR A 80 -3.91 4.19 0.78
N LEU A 81 -3.01 3.24 0.98
CA LEU A 81 -1.58 3.51 1.13
C LEU A 81 -0.83 2.85 -0.03
N PHE A 82 0.04 3.62 -0.68
CA PHE A 82 0.96 3.16 -1.69
C PHE A 82 2.39 3.19 -1.12
N THR A 83 3.02 2.02 -1.03
CA THR A 83 4.38 1.88 -0.47
C THR A 83 5.43 2.36 -1.47
N LEU A 84 6.60 2.77 -0.97
CA LEU A 84 7.67 3.34 -1.78
C LEU A 84 9.01 2.62 -1.61
N SER A 85 9.30 2.10 -0.43
CA SER A 85 10.66 1.63 -0.08
C SER A 85 11.12 0.43 -0.90
N SER A 86 10.19 -0.34 -1.48
CA SER A 86 10.49 -1.46 -2.39
C SER A 86 10.75 -1.04 -3.83
N HIS A 87 10.70 0.27 -4.15
CA HIS A 87 11.06 0.80 -5.47
C HIS A 87 12.57 1.04 -5.60
N GLU A 88 13.13 0.88 -6.81
CA GLU A 88 14.54 1.23 -7.08
C GLU A 88 14.86 2.68 -6.68
N PRO A 89 15.97 2.95 -6.03
CA PRO A 89 17.17 2.12 -5.83
C PRO A 89 17.14 1.20 -4.58
N PHE A 90 15.97 0.89 -4.03
CA PHE A 90 15.80 0.03 -2.85
C PHE A 90 16.42 0.63 -1.58
N ASP A 91 16.24 1.94 -1.44
CA ASP A 91 16.78 2.74 -0.36
C ASP A 91 15.96 2.52 0.91
N ILE A 92 16.55 1.91 1.94
CA ILE A 92 15.90 1.55 3.19
C ILE A 92 16.70 2.07 4.40
N PRO A 93 16.06 2.44 5.52
CA PRO A 93 16.73 3.04 6.68
C PRO A 93 17.35 2.03 7.65
N ILE A 94 17.45 0.77 7.24
CA ILE A 94 18.00 -0.32 8.05
C ILE A 94 19.12 -1.03 7.30
N GLU A 95 19.93 -1.81 8.00
CA GLU A 95 20.93 -2.67 7.37
C GLU A 95 20.25 -3.72 6.49
N PRO A 96 20.65 -3.85 5.21
CA PRO A 96 20.05 -4.80 4.28
C PRO A 96 20.31 -6.26 4.71
N ILE A 97 19.29 -6.99 5.14
CA ILE A 97 19.44 -8.35 5.69
C ILE A 97 19.82 -9.41 4.64
N PHE A 98 19.51 -9.17 3.37
CA PHE A 98 19.92 -10.03 2.26
C PHE A 98 21.16 -9.49 1.53
N GLY A 99 21.80 -8.43 2.08
CA GLY A 99 22.88 -7.69 1.42
C GLY A 99 22.38 -6.71 0.38
N SER A 100 23.33 -6.05 -0.29
CA SER A 100 23.09 -5.04 -1.32
C SER A 100 24.06 -5.18 -2.50
N GLU A 101 24.69 -6.34 -2.67
CA GLU A 101 25.73 -6.58 -3.69
C GLU A 101 25.16 -6.60 -5.11
N ASN A 102 23.87 -6.80 -5.24
CA ASN A 102 23.17 -6.80 -6.53
C ASN A 102 21.70 -6.38 -6.33
N ASN A 103 21.03 -6.06 -7.43
CA ASN A 103 19.64 -5.60 -7.41
C ASN A 103 18.68 -6.61 -6.77
N GLU A 104 18.88 -7.92 -6.97
CA GLU A 104 18.02 -8.94 -6.39
C GLU A 104 18.09 -8.92 -4.85
N ASN A 105 19.29 -8.82 -4.28
CA ASN A 105 19.50 -8.76 -2.83
C ASN A 105 18.95 -7.44 -2.25
N SER A 106 19.21 -6.34 -2.91
CA SER A 106 18.67 -5.02 -2.53
C SER A 106 17.14 -5.03 -2.54
N PHE A 107 16.53 -5.56 -3.59
CA PHE A 107 15.08 -5.72 -3.69
C PHE A 107 14.51 -6.60 -2.57
N LYS A 108 15.13 -7.77 -2.30
CA LYS A 108 14.71 -8.66 -1.19
C LYS A 108 14.79 -7.97 0.16
N SER A 109 15.84 -7.20 0.41
CA SER A 109 16.02 -6.43 1.64
C SER A 109 14.95 -5.34 1.78
N ALA A 110 14.62 -4.64 0.69
CA ALA A 110 13.58 -3.63 0.67
C ALA A 110 12.18 -4.23 0.86
N MET A 111 11.89 -5.35 0.21
CA MET A 111 10.63 -6.09 0.42
C MET A 111 10.48 -6.54 1.87
N HIS A 112 11.55 -7.06 2.48
CA HIS A 112 11.53 -7.43 3.89
C HIS A 112 11.26 -6.23 4.80
N TYR A 113 11.85 -5.08 4.50
CA TYR A 113 11.61 -3.86 5.27
C TYR A 113 10.14 -3.41 5.16
N THR A 114 9.59 -3.34 3.95
CA THR A 114 8.17 -2.99 3.72
C THR A 114 7.23 -3.98 4.42
N ASP A 115 7.52 -5.29 4.35
CA ASP A 115 6.76 -6.33 5.05
C ASP A 115 6.80 -6.15 6.57
N ALA A 116 7.96 -5.80 7.13
CA ALA A 116 8.10 -5.51 8.56
C ALA A 116 7.28 -4.27 8.97
N CYS A 117 7.24 -3.22 8.15
CA CYS A 117 6.40 -2.04 8.38
C CYS A 117 4.92 -2.40 8.38
N LEU A 118 4.48 -3.18 7.39
CA LEU A 118 3.12 -3.70 7.30
C LEU A 118 2.78 -4.58 8.49
N GLY A 119 3.67 -5.51 8.87
CA GLY A 119 3.49 -6.38 10.03
C GLY A 119 3.29 -5.58 11.32
N LYS A 120 4.13 -4.56 11.56
CA LYS A 120 3.98 -3.64 12.71
C LYS A 120 2.62 -2.94 12.69
N PHE A 121 2.21 -2.42 11.54
CA PHE A 121 0.91 -1.77 11.38
C PHE A 121 -0.24 -2.73 11.72
N ILE A 122 -0.24 -3.94 11.18
CA ILE A 122 -1.28 -4.96 11.43
C ILE A 122 -1.34 -5.34 12.90
N GLU A 123 -0.19 -5.57 13.56
CA GLU A 123 -0.14 -5.91 14.99
C GLU A 123 -0.64 -4.78 15.90
N GLN A 124 -0.47 -3.54 15.49
CA GLN A 124 -1.05 -2.38 16.19
C GLN A 124 -2.55 -2.26 15.90
N ALA A 125 -2.95 -2.42 14.65
CA ALA A 125 -4.35 -2.35 14.19
C ALA A 125 -5.25 -3.35 14.91
N LYS A 126 -4.80 -4.59 15.09
CA LYS A 126 -5.51 -5.64 15.83
C LYS A 126 -5.89 -5.28 17.26
N LYS A 127 -5.26 -4.26 17.85
CA LYS A 127 -5.50 -3.81 19.23
C LYS A 127 -6.49 -2.63 19.30
N THR A 128 -6.96 -2.16 18.17
CA THR A 128 -7.86 -1.00 18.07
C THR A 128 -9.33 -1.42 17.97
N THR A 129 -10.22 -0.50 18.30
CA THR A 129 -11.67 -0.73 18.22
C THR A 129 -12.20 -0.79 16.79
N TRP A 130 -11.52 -0.16 15.85
CA TRP A 130 -11.93 -0.15 14.44
C TRP A 130 -11.54 -1.44 13.68
N TRP A 131 -10.62 -2.24 14.21
CA TRP A 131 -10.15 -3.45 13.55
C TRP A 131 -11.27 -4.45 13.24
N ASP A 132 -12.17 -4.70 14.19
CA ASP A 132 -13.23 -5.73 14.06
C ASP A 132 -14.21 -5.44 12.91
N SER A 133 -14.32 -4.19 12.49
CA SER A 133 -15.16 -3.75 11.37
C SER A 133 -14.37 -3.37 10.12
N THR A 134 -13.06 -3.65 10.09
CA THR A 134 -12.18 -3.25 8.99
C THR A 134 -11.79 -4.43 8.12
N LEU A 135 -11.88 -4.23 6.81
CA LEU A 135 -11.27 -5.07 5.78
C LEU A 135 -9.98 -4.41 5.30
N VAL A 136 -8.88 -5.16 5.34
CA VAL A 136 -7.59 -4.75 4.76
C VAL A 136 -7.34 -5.57 3.51
N VAL A 137 -7.09 -4.89 2.39
CA VAL A 137 -6.76 -5.50 1.10
C VAL A 137 -5.33 -5.14 0.75
N ILE A 138 -4.49 -6.13 0.52
CA ILE A 138 -3.08 -5.96 0.16
C ILE A 138 -2.87 -6.53 -1.24
N THR A 139 -2.31 -5.72 -2.12
CA THR A 139 -1.94 -6.14 -3.48
C THR A 139 -0.73 -5.36 -3.96
N ALA A 140 -0.06 -5.85 -5.00
CA ALA A 140 0.96 -5.07 -5.70
C ALA A 140 0.35 -4.33 -6.90
N ASP A 141 0.98 -3.25 -7.33
CA ASP A 141 0.63 -2.53 -8.55
C ASP A 141 1.03 -3.29 -9.82
N HIS A 142 2.16 -4.00 -9.77
CA HIS A 142 2.65 -4.91 -10.81
C HIS A 142 3.59 -5.96 -10.23
N GLY A 143 3.94 -6.94 -11.03
CA GLY A 143 4.97 -7.93 -10.69
C GLY A 143 6.38 -7.39 -10.91
N THR A 144 7.38 -8.23 -10.69
CA THR A 144 8.79 -7.83 -10.77
C THR A 144 9.63 -8.78 -11.63
N THR A 145 10.67 -8.25 -12.24
CA THR A 145 11.73 -8.99 -12.91
C THR A 145 13.02 -9.10 -12.07
N GLN A 146 13.01 -8.55 -10.86
CA GLN A 146 14.20 -8.50 -10.00
C GLN A 146 14.58 -9.86 -9.39
N ILE A 147 13.70 -10.86 -9.48
CA ILE A 147 13.88 -12.19 -8.87
C ILE A 147 14.01 -13.25 -9.97
N ASN A 148 14.92 -14.22 -9.75
CA ASN A 148 15.07 -15.42 -10.58
C ASN A 148 15.36 -15.14 -12.06
N ASN A 149 16.00 -14.03 -12.41
CA ASN A 149 16.30 -13.65 -13.79
C ASN A 149 15.07 -13.76 -14.73
N THR A 150 13.90 -13.43 -14.24
CA THR A 150 12.68 -13.42 -15.05
C THR A 150 12.72 -12.29 -16.07
N SER A 151 12.05 -12.46 -17.21
CA SER A 151 11.92 -11.44 -18.24
C SER A 151 10.49 -10.92 -18.33
N ASN A 152 10.33 -9.69 -18.82
CA ASN A 152 9.04 -9.01 -18.94
C ASN A 152 7.98 -9.76 -19.79
N GLY A 153 8.37 -10.80 -20.54
CA GLY A 153 7.45 -11.60 -21.35
C GLY A 153 6.96 -12.89 -20.66
N GLN A 154 7.42 -13.19 -19.47
CA GLN A 154 7.03 -14.40 -18.76
C GLN A 154 5.78 -14.16 -17.91
N LYS A 155 4.86 -15.15 -17.89
CA LYS A 155 3.59 -15.01 -17.14
C LYS A 155 3.80 -14.82 -15.63
N GLU A 156 4.90 -15.34 -15.09
CA GLU A 156 5.28 -15.22 -13.69
C GLU A 156 5.50 -13.77 -13.26
N THR A 157 5.92 -12.89 -14.19
CA THR A 157 6.12 -11.47 -13.91
C THR A 157 4.83 -10.67 -13.77
N PHE A 158 3.69 -11.26 -14.14
CA PHE A 158 2.35 -10.68 -13.96
C PHE A 158 1.63 -11.21 -12.73
N HIS A 159 2.21 -12.21 -12.05
CA HIS A 159 1.61 -12.79 -10.87
C HIS A 159 1.91 -11.91 -9.65
N ILE A 160 0.88 -11.27 -9.12
CA ILE A 160 0.95 -10.41 -7.93
C ILE A 160 0.13 -11.01 -6.79
N PRO A 161 0.47 -10.73 -5.53
CA PRO A 161 -0.35 -11.14 -4.40
C PRO A 161 -1.67 -10.36 -4.35
N LEU A 162 -2.71 -11.03 -3.86
CA LEU A 162 -3.94 -10.40 -3.40
C LEU A 162 -4.34 -11.05 -2.08
N ILE A 163 -4.19 -10.31 -1.00
CA ILE A 163 -4.43 -10.81 0.35
C ILE A 163 -5.53 -9.99 0.99
N TRP A 164 -6.51 -10.66 1.56
CA TRP A 164 -7.59 -10.06 2.31
C TRP A 164 -7.47 -10.48 3.76
N LEU A 165 -7.50 -9.51 4.68
CA LEU A 165 -7.44 -9.73 6.12
C LEU A 165 -8.23 -8.66 6.86
N GLY A 166 -8.39 -8.80 8.17
CA GLY A 166 -9.15 -7.86 9.00
C GLY A 166 -10.29 -8.52 9.74
N GLY A 167 -10.76 -7.85 10.79
CA GLY A 167 -11.83 -8.39 11.63
C GLY A 167 -13.19 -8.49 10.94
N ALA A 168 -13.39 -7.73 9.85
CA ALA A 168 -14.63 -7.79 9.07
C ALA A 168 -14.77 -9.06 8.21
N LEU A 169 -13.70 -9.88 8.05
CA LEU A 169 -13.79 -11.12 7.27
C LEU A 169 -14.51 -12.22 8.04
N ALA A 170 -15.54 -12.78 7.43
CA ALA A 170 -16.27 -13.94 7.97
C ALA A 170 -15.55 -15.28 7.74
N ILE A 171 -14.65 -15.35 6.76
CA ILE A 171 -13.92 -16.56 6.37
C ILE A 171 -12.43 -16.26 6.47
N THR A 172 -11.69 -17.09 7.18
CA THR A 172 -10.25 -17.02 7.35
C THR A 172 -9.58 -18.27 6.78
N ASP A 173 -8.26 -18.24 6.62
CA ASP A 173 -7.42 -19.39 6.20
C ASP A 173 -7.88 -20.05 4.90
N THR A 174 -8.35 -19.26 3.95
CA THR A 174 -8.89 -19.74 2.67
C THR A 174 -8.01 -19.27 1.52
N ILE A 175 -7.74 -20.18 0.58
CA ILE A 175 -7.05 -19.86 -0.68
C ILE A 175 -8.07 -19.90 -1.81
N ILE A 176 -8.19 -18.79 -2.53
CA ILE A 176 -9.00 -18.69 -3.74
C ILE A 176 -8.08 -18.92 -4.94
N SER A 177 -8.27 -20.04 -5.65
CA SER A 177 -7.43 -20.43 -6.79
C SER A 177 -7.93 -19.87 -8.14
N SER A 178 -9.05 -19.18 -8.16
CA SER A 178 -9.56 -18.52 -9.37
C SER A 178 -8.62 -17.41 -9.81
N VAL A 179 -8.35 -17.33 -11.11
CA VAL A 179 -7.59 -16.23 -11.68
C VAL A 179 -8.42 -14.95 -11.59
N SER A 180 -7.81 -13.92 -11.02
CA SER A 180 -8.39 -12.58 -10.93
C SER A 180 -7.36 -11.51 -11.32
N CYS A 181 -7.81 -10.30 -11.52
CA CYS A 181 -6.93 -9.16 -11.82
C CYS A 181 -7.35 -7.94 -10.99
N GLN A 182 -6.54 -6.91 -11.01
CA GLN A 182 -6.80 -5.66 -10.26
C GLN A 182 -8.14 -5.00 -10.63
N LEU A 183 -8.63 -5.21 -11.87
CA LEU A 183 -9.92 -4.67 -12.30
C LEU A 183 -11.10 -5.31 -11.56
N ASP A 184 -10.92 -6.50 -10.99
CA ASP A 184 -11.94 -7.20 -10.23
C ASP A 184 -12.11 -6.62 -8.81
N LEU A 185 -11.14 -5.82 -8.32
CA LEU A 185 -11.20 -5.24 -6.97
C LEU A 185 -12.39 -4.29 -6.79
N ALA A 186 -12.56 -3.34 -7.71
CA ALA A 186 -13.63 -2.35 -7.60
C ALA A 186 -15.03 -2.99 -7.59
N PRO A 187 -15.41 -3.88 -8.53
CA PRO A 187 -16.71 -4.54 -8.48
C PRO A 187 -16.88 -5.52 -7.30
N THR A 188 -15.79 -5.99 -6.71
CA THR A 188 -15.86 -6.86 -5.52
C THR A 188 -16.10 -6.06 -4.24
N LEU A 189 -15.61 -4.81 -4.19
CA LEU A 189 -15.74 -3.91 -3.03
C LEU A 189 -17.04 -3.09 -3.03
N LEU A 190 -17.71 -2.93 -4.19
CA LEU A 190 -18.93 -2.13 -4.37
C LEU A 190 -20.19 -2.99 -4.40
#